data_f00e9b32bf08888173d1dd8a061fb78e
#
_entry.id   f00e9b32bf08888173d1dd8a061fb78e
#
_cell.length_a   1.000
_cell.length_b   1.000
_cell.length_c   1.000
_cell.angle_alpha   90.00
_cell.angle_beta   90.00
_cell.angle_gamma   90.00
#
_symmetry.space_group_name_H-M   'P 1'
#
loop_
_entity.id
_entity.type
_entity.pdbx_description
1 polymer ?
#
loop_
_entity_poly.entity_id
_entity_poly.type
_entity_poly.pdbx_seq_one_letter_code
_entity_poly.pdbx_strand_id
1 'polypeptide(L)'
;MSSLYVEKTNIRRLINKVIELSATRAHVIYSQYIPLTWKAVMLCLDCKVAQVPWMKRWSCPPYTINVEDVKAMTRQYPYALIVNVEAPFPFFVKASWHTWNPFLHVTQKIYSHIFWSKLHTIMVGIKKYFGEESISSYCWGSAPCHGCFKCSFPQKCRKPDSFLYSPEASGIDLYRIAQKIGIPVEIPPQKKIQLMSLALFDMP
;
A
#
# COMPACT_ATOMS: atom_id res chain seq x y z
N MET A 1 -23.37 16.93 3.31
CA MET A 1 -22.28 15.95 3.12
C MET A 1 -21.36 16.52 2.05
N SER A 2 -20.15 16.98 2.41
CA SER A 2 -19.16 17.41 1.41
C SER A 2 -18.72 16.20 0.60
N SER A 3 -18.65 16.34 -0.73
CA SER A 3 -18.19 15.25 -1.60
C SER A 3 -16.80 14.78 -1.18
N LEU A 4 -16.66 13.48 -0.96
CA LEU A 4 -15.36 12.85 -0.66
C LEU A 4 -14.46 12.83 -1.90
N TYR A 5 -15.04 12.83 -3.08
CA TYR A 5 -14.37 12.69 -4.36
C TYR A 5 -14.08 14.03 -5.02
N VAL A 6 -13.00 14.06 -5.80
CA VAL A 6 -12.59 15.21 -6.60
C VAL A 6 -12.86 14.92 -8.07
N GLU A 7 -13.63 15.78 -8.73
CA GLU A 7 -13.89 15.68 -10.16
C GLU A 7 -13.14 16.78 -10.91
N LYS A 8 -12.02 16.43 -11.52
CA LYS A 8 -11.25 17.27 -12.44
C LYS A 8 -10.76 16.45 -13.62
N THR A 9 -10.61 17.06 -14.79
CA THR A 9 -10.13 16.39 -16.03
C THR A 9 -8.76 15.72 -15.83
N ASN A 10 -7.84 16.39 -15.13
CA ASN A 10 -6.50 15.85 -14.82
C ASN A 10 -6.58 14.61 -13.91
N ILE A 11 -7.55 14.53 -13.02
CA ILE A 11 -7.76 13.36 -12.16
C ILE A 11 -8.22 12.15 -12.96
N ARG A 12 -9.07 12.31 -13.95
CA ARG A 12 -9.45 11.21 -14.86
C ARG A 12 -8.23 10.65 -15.60
N ARG A 13 -7.36 11.54 -16.11
CA ARG A 13 -6.11 11.12 -16.76
C ARG A 13 -5.21 10.31 -15.80
N LEU A 14 -5.07 10.77 -14.55
CA LEU A 14 -4.33 10.06 -13.52
C LEU A 14 -4.94 8.68 -13.23
N ILE A 15 -6.26 8.60 -13.01
CA ILE A 15 -6.95 7.32 -12.77
C ILE A 15 -6.73 6.35 -13.94
N ASN A 16 -6.90 6.81 -15.18
CA ASN A 16 -6.66 5.98 -16.36
C ASN A 16 -5.21 5.45 -16.39
N LYS A 17 -4.24 6.32 -16.11
CA LYS A 17 -2.83 5.92 -16.01
C LYS A 17 -2.59 4.83 -14.97
N VAL A 18 -3.23 4.92 -13.82
CA VAL A 18 -3.14 3.91 -12.76
C VAL A 18 -3.75 2.57 -13.17
N ILE A 19 -4.87 2.61 -13.90
CA ILE A 19 -5.50 1.40 -14.45
C ILE A 19 -4.62 0.76 -15.53
N GLU A 20 -4.00 1.57 -16.41
CA GLU A 20 -3.00 1.08 -17.40
C GLU A 20 -1.82 0.37 -16.73
N LEU A 21 -1.42 0.80 -15.53
CA LEU A 21 -0.40 0.11 -14.72
C LEU A 21 -0.91 -1.18 -14.06
N SER A 22 -2.11 -1.64 -14.42
CA SER A 22 -2.75 -2.87 -13.95
C SER A 22 -3.29 -2.83 -12.51
N ALA A 23 -3.64 -1.65 -12.00
CA ALA A 23 -4.49 -1.56 -10.82
C ALA A 23 -5.91 -2.03 -11.14
N THR A 24 -6.60 -2.60 -10.15
CA THR A 24 -7.99 -3.01 -10.31
C THR A 24 -8.92 -1.81 -10.17
N ARG A 25 -8.60 -0.90 -9.25
CA ARG A 25 -9.35 0.35 -9.00
C ARG A 25 -8.41 1.44 -8.55
N ALA A 26 -8.80 2.67 -8.88
CA ALA A 26 -8.16 3.87 -8.39
C ALA A 26 -9.21 4.90 -7.98
N HIS A 27 -8.99 5.58 -6.87
CA HIS A 27 -9.87 6.64 -6.38
C HIS A 27 -9.02 7.84 -5.96
N VAL A 28 -9.51 9.03 -6.19
CA VAL A 28 -8.91 10.24 -5.66
C VAL A 28 -9.87 10.86 -4.64
N ILE A 29 -9.35 11.13 -3.46
CA ILE A 29 -10.07 11.74 -2.35
C ILE A 29 -9.29 12.95 -1.83
N TYR A 30 -9.91 13.79 -1.04
CA TYR A 30 -9.17 14.81 -0.29
C TYR A 30 -8.36 14.16 0.83
N SER A 31 -7.09 14.53 0.95
CA SER A 31 -6.14 13.94 1.91
C SER A 31 -6.57 14.10 3.37
N GLN A 32 -7.29 15.18 3.70
CA GLN A 32 -7.85 15.41 5.03
C GLN A 32 -8.81 14.31 5.53
N TYR A 33 -9.31 13.47 4.62
CA TYR A 33 -10.18 12.34 4.97
C TYR A 33 -9.43 11.03 5.24
N ILE A 34 -8.10 11.04 5.13
CA ILE A 34 -7.27 9.88 5.47
C ILE A 34 -7.31 9.65 6.98
N PRO A 35 -7.81 8.49 7.43
CA PRO A 35 -7.79 8.16 8.84
C PRO A 35 -6.37 7.76 9.25
N LEU A 36 -5.79 8.50 10.21
CA LEU A 36 -4.50 8.23 10.80
C LEU A 36 -4.72 7.69 12.21
N THR A 37 -4.06 6.59 12.54
CA THR A 37 -4.23 5.95 13.85
C THR A 37 -2.98 5.18 14.28
N TRP A 38 -2.60 5.30 15.53
CA TRP A 38 -1.59 4.47 16.16
C TRP A 38 -1.95 2.99 16.17
N LYS A 39 -3.25 2.65 16.10
CA LYS A 39 -3.69 1.26 16.02
C LYS A 39 -3.15 0.57 14.75
N ALA A 40 -3.07 1.28 13.61
CA ALA A 40 -2.49 0.72 12.39
C ALA A 40 -0.99 0.42 12.58
N VAL A 41 -0.24 1.31 13.25
CA VAL A 41 1.17 1.08 13.58
C VAL A 41 1.34 -0.12 14.51
N MET A 42 0.48 -0.25 15.54
CA MET A 42 0.53 -1.37 16.49
C MET A 42 0.31 -2.72 15.80
N LEU A 43 -0.62 -2.80 14.83
CA LEU A 43 -0.81 -4.00 14.02
C LEU A 43 0.44 -4.38 13.24
N CYS A 44 1.22 -3.39 12.78
CA CYS A 44 2.52 -3.64 12.13
C CYS A 44 3.59 -4.09 13.12
N LEU A 45 3.60 -3.59 14.36
CA LEU A 45 4.53 -4.04 15.41
C LEU A 45 4.25 -5.48 15.83
N ASP A 46 2.98 -5.89 15.86
CA ASP A 46 2.56 -7.27 16.16
C ASP A 46 2.78 -8.23 14.97
N CYS A 47 3.11 -7.69 13.79
CA CYS A 47 3.36 -8.49 12.61
C CYS A 47 4.61 -9.37 12.77
N LYS A 48 4.49 -10.67 12.45
CA LYS A 48 5.61 -11.63 12.52
C LYS A 48 6.83 -11.19 11.72
N VAL A 49 6.64 -10.47 10.60
CA VAL A 49 7.75 -9.92 9.79
C VAL A 49 8.58 -8.89 10.58
N ALA A 50 7.93 -8.06 11.40
CA ALA A 50 8.63 -7.07 12.22
C ALA A 50 9.36 -7.71 13.42
N GLN A 51 8.84 -8.82 13.95
CA GLN A 51 9.39 -9.52 15.11
C GLN A 51 10.60 -10.39 14.76
N VAL A 52 10.69 -10.89 13.52
CA VAL A 52 11.76 -11.81 13.10
C VAL A 52 12.96 -11.02 12.55
N PRO A 53 14.16 -11.07 13.18
CA PRO A 53 15.30 -10.21 12.83
C PRO A 53 15.68 -10.22 11.35
N TRP A 54 15.68 -11.40 10.69
CA TRP A 54 16.05 -11.52 9.27
C TRP A 54 14.94 -11.16 8.29
N MET A 55 13.72 -10.88 8.78
CA MET A 55 12.59 -10.38 7.98
C MET A 55 12.42 -8.87 8.07
N LYS A 56 13.15 -8.19 8.96
CA LYS A 56 13.09 -6.73 9.12
C LYS A 56 13.39 -6.03 7.80
N ARG A 57 12.67 -4.93 7.57
CA ARG A 57 12.80 -4.10 6.37
C ARG A 57 12.76 -2.63 6.75
N TRP A 58 13.39 -1.79 5.95
CA TRP A 58 13.34 -0.34 6.13
C TRP A 58 11.92 0.25 6.06
N SER A 59 10.97 -0.45 5.46
CA SER A 59 9.55 -0.07 5.38
C SER A 59 8.71 -0.50 6.60
N CYS A 60 9.32 -1.13 7.61
CA CYS A 60 8.66 -1.59 8.83
C CYS A 60 8.97 -0.67 10.03
N PRO A 61 8.10 -0.61 11.05
CA PRO A 61 8.41 0.11 12.28
C PRO A 61 9.71 -0.41 12.91
N PRO A 62 10.48 0.44 13.60
CA PRO A 62 10.30 1.87 13.80
C PRO A 62 10.91 2.77 12.72
N TYR A 63 11.29 2.22 11.56
CA TYR A 63 12.07 2.89 10.52
C TYR A 63 11.20 3.62 9.49
N THR A 64 9.89 3.65 9.69
CA THR A 64 8.94 4.35 8.83
C THR A 64 8.73 5.79 9.29
N ILE A 65 8.04 6.57 8.44
CA ILE A 65 7.57 7.90 8.80
C ILE A 65 6.58 7.76 9.96
N ASN A 66 6.67 8.64 10.94
CA ASN A 66 5.74 8.63 12.06
C ASN A 66 4.38 9.23 11.68
N VAL A 67 3.37 8.95 12.50
CA VAL A 67 1.98 9.38 12.28
C VAL A 67 1.83 10.90 12.21
N GLU A 68 2.59 11.65 13.03
CA GLU A 68 2.50 13.11 13.06
C GLU A 68 3.09 13.75 11.80
N ASP A 69 4.17 13.17 11.25
CA ASP A 69 4.73 13.63 9.97
C ASP A 69 3.74 13.35 8.83
N VAL A 70 3.08 12.19 8.80
CA VAL A 70 2.03 11.89 7.82
C VAL A 70 0.88 12.87 7.96
N LYS A 71 0.48 13.23 9.18
CA LYS A 71 -0.53 14.24 9.44
C LYS A 71 -0.13 15.63 8.93
N ALA A 72 1.13 15.99 9.04
CA ALA A 72 1.64 17.22 8.43
C ALA A 72 1.57 17.16 6.90
N MET A 73 1.94 16.03 6.30
CA MET A 73 1.84 15.79 4.86
C MET A 73 0.39 15.89 4.34
N THR A 74 -0.61 15.38 5.08
CA THR A 74 -2.02 15.51 4.65
C THR A 74 -2.52 16.94 4.64
N ARG A 75 -1.82 17.87 5.29
CA ARG A 75 -2.10 19.33 5.19
C ARG A 75 -1.38 19.99 4.02
N GLN A 76 -0.21 19.46 3.66
CA GLN A 76 0.61 19.96 2.55
C GLN A 76 0.05 19.51 1.19
N TYR A 77 -0.38 18.27 1.09
CA TYR A 77 -0.90 17.67 -0.13
C TYR A 77 -2.42 17.59 -0.07
N PRO A 78 -3.17 18.32 -0.92
CA PRO A 78 -4.63 18.36 -0.83
C PRO A 78 -5.32 17.07 -1.26
N TYR A 79 -4.66 16.25 -2.08
CA TYR A 79 -5.26 15.05 -2.67
C TYR A 79 -4.54 13.77 -2.25
N ALA A 80 -5.30 12.68 -2.22
CA ALA A 80 -4.79 11.32 -2.05
C ALA A 80 -5.34 10.41 -3.14
N LEU A 81 -4.44 9.78 -3.87
CA LEU A 81 -4.72 8.69 -4.80
C LEU A 81 -4.72 7.38 -4.03
N ILE A 82 -5.83 6.68 -4.01
CA ILE A 82 -5.96 5.34 -3.43
C ILE A 82 -5.90 4.32 -4.56
N VAL A 83 -5.00 3.37 -4.47
CA VAL A 83 -4.79 2.31 -5.45
C VAL A 83 -5.18 0.97 -4.84
N ASN A 84 -6.04 0.24 -5.53
CA ASN A 84 -6.48 -1.09 -5.12
C ASN A 84 -6.11 -2.13 -6.18
N VAL A 85 -5.58 -3.25 -5.73
CA VAL A 85 -5.30 -4.43 -6.55
C VAL A 85 -6.05 -5.62 -5.95
N GLU A 86 -6.83 -6.30 -6.77
CA GLU A 86 -7.57 -7.50 -6.40
C GLU A 86 -6.98 -8.72 -7.08
N ALA A 87 -6.95 -9.84 -6.36
CA ALA A 87 -6.62 -11.16 -6.91
C ALA A 87 -7.56 -12.21 -6.33
N PRO A 88 -7.85 -13.30 -7.05
CA PRO A 88 -8.58 -14.43 -6.50
C PRO A 88 -7.92 -14.91 -5.21
N PHE A 89 -8.72 -15.43 -4.27
CA PHE A 89 -8.19 -16.11 -3.08
C PHE A 89 -8.12 -17.61 -3.39
N PRO A 90 -6.97 -18.14 -3.85
CA PRO A 90 -6.88 -19.51 -4.32
C PRO A 90 -7.11 -20.51 -3.20
N PHE A 91 -7.69 -21.66 -3.56
CA PHE A 91 -7.95 -22.74 -2.60
C PHE A 91 -6.71 -23.15 -1.82
N PHE A 92 -5.54 -23.24 -2.45
CA PHE A 92 -4.30 -23.62 -1.77
C PHE A 92 -3.86 -22.60 -0.69
N VAL A 93 -4.14 -21.32 -0.87
CA VAL A 93 -3.88 -20.28 0.14
C VAL A 93 -4.82 -20.46 1.32
N LYS A 94 -6.11 -20.70 1.05
CA LYS A 94 -7.09 -20.97 2.09
C LYS A 94 -6.76 -22.26 2.86
N ALA A 95 -6.38 -23.32 2.15
CA ALA A 95 -6.00 -24.60 2.74
C ALA A 95 -4.75 -24.48 3.62
N SER A 96 -3.76 -23.65 3.27
CA SER A 96 -2.55 -23.46 4.07
C SER A 96 -2.81 -22.87 5.46
N TRP A 97 -3.94 -22.19 5.67
CA TRP A 97 -4.30 -21.65 6.97
C TRP A 97 -4.85 -22.70 7.95
N HIS A 98 -5.34 -23.83 7.41
CA HIS A 98 -5.98 -24.89 8.18
C HIS A 98 -5.17 -26.17 8.26
N THR A 99 -4.09 -26.28 7.48
CA THR A 99 -3.27 -27.50 7.41
C THR A 99 -1.78 -27.17 7.56
N TRP A 100 -1.05 -28.03 8.27
CA TRP A 100 0.40 -27.99 8.36
C TRP A 100 1.03 -28.71 7.16
N ASN A 101 0.80 -28.21 5.93
CA ASN A 101 1.38 -28.77 4.73
C ASN A 101 2.49 -27.84 4.22
N PRO A 102 3.78 -28.25 4.24
CA PRO A 102 4.90 -27.41 3.81
C PRO A 102 4.76 -26.90 2.36
N PHE A 103 4.23 -27.72 1.47
CA PHE A 103 4.02 -27.36 0.06
C PHE A 103 3.00 -26.24 -0.07
N LEU A 104 1.88 -26.31 0.66
CA LEU A 104 0.86 -25.26 0.65
C LEU A 104 1.40 -23.95 1.24
N HIS A 105 2.24 -24.01 2.27
CA HIS A 105 2.87 -22.81 2.83
C HIS A 105 3.88 -22.16 1.86
N VAL A 106 4.65 -22.96 1.11
CA VAL A 106 5.57 -22.44 0.09
C VAL A 106 4.80 -21.78 -1.04
N THR A 107 3.76 -22.43 -1.57
CA THR A 107 2.92 -21.87 -2.65
C THR A 107 2.21 -20.60 -2.19
N GLN A 108 1.71 -20.53 -0.96
CA GLN A 108 1.15 -19.32 -0.36
C GLN A 108 2.17 -18.18 -0.34
N LYS A 109 3.40 -18.45 0.11
CA LYS A 109 4.47 -17.42 0.17
C LYS A 109 4.80 -16.90 -1.22
N ILE A 110 4.93 -17.77 -2.21
CA ILE A 110 5.19 -17.37 -3.60
C ILE A 110 4.05 -16.51 -4.15
N TYR A 111 2.81 -16.97 -4.00
CA TYR A 111 1.63 -16.24 -4.43
C TYR A 111 1.53 -14.86 -3.78
N SER A 112 1.70 -14.83 -2.46
CA SER A 112 1.68 -13.57 -1.71
C SER A 112 2.79 -12.63 -2.19
N HIS A 113 4.01 -13.14 -2.42
CA HIS A 113 5.12 -12.32 -2.91
C HIS A 113 4.81 -11.72 -4.29
N ILE A 114 4.30 -12.51 -5.24
CA ILE A 114 3.92 -12.05 -6.59
C ILE A 114 2.88 -10.94 -6.48
N PHE A 115 1.85 -11.14 -5.66
CA PHE A 115 0.75 -10.21 -5.53
C PHE A 115 1.15 -8.89 -4.86
N TRP A 116 1.93 -8.96 -3.79
CA TRP A 116 2.48 -7.78 -3.12
C TRP A 116 3.47 -7.03 -4.03
N SER A 117 4.29 -7.75 -4.80
CA SER A 117 5.21 -7.16 -5.77
C SER A 117 4.47 -6.42 -6.88
N LYS A 118 3.30 -6.92 -7.32
CA LYS A 118 2.46 -6.24 -8.30
C LYS A 118 2.05 -4.84 -7.81
N LEU A 119 1.48 -4.74 -6.60
CA LEU A 119 1.10 -3.44 -6.03
C LEU A 119 2.31 -2.52 -5.88
N HIS A 120 3.44 -3.07 -5.42
CA HIS A 120 4.68 -2.30 -5.29
C HIS A 120 5.14 -1.71 -6.62
N THR A 121 5.13 -2.51 -7.70
CA THR A 121 5.51 -2.08 -9.05
C THR A 121 4.59 -0.97 -9.56
N ILE A 122 3.28 -1.10 -9.35
CA ILE A 122 2.31 -0.05 -9.69
C ILE A 122 2.64 1.26 -8.97
N MET A 123 2.89 1.20 -7.66
CA MET A 123 3.19 2.41 -6.88
C MET A 123 4.53 3.06 -7.26
N VAL A 124 5.54 2.28 -7.63
CA VAL A 124 6.79 2.80 -8.21
C VAL A 124 6.53 3.46 -9.57
N GLY A 125 5.69 2.86 -10.42
CA GLY A 125 5.27 3.45 -11.69
C GLY A 125 4.53 4.78 -11.51
N ILE A 126 3.64 4.87 -10.51
CA ILE A 126 2.95 6.11 -10.16
C ILE A 126 3.93 7.18 -9.66
N LYS A 127 4.87 6.81 -8.78
CA LYS A 127 5.93 7.73 -8.31
C LYS A 127 6.73 8.29 -9.47
N LYS A 128 7.09 7.45 -10.45
CA LYS A 128 7.80 7.87 -11.66
C LYS A 128 6.94 8.81 -12.50
N TYR A 129 5.67 8.46 -12.75
CA TYR A 129 4.73 9.31 -13.49
C TYR A 129 4.58 10.69 -12.86
N PHE A 130 4.43 10.79 -11.55
CA PHE A 130 4.38 12.07 -10.85
C PHE A 130 5.66 12.89 -11.05
N GLY A 131 6.83 12.26 -11.01
CA GLY A 131 8.09 12.92 -11.29
C GLY A 131 8.19 13.45 -12.74
N GLU A 132 7.74 12.66 -13.72
CA GLU A 132 7.72 13.05 -15.14
C GLU A 132 6.74 14.21 -15.42
N GLU A 133 5.59 14.24 -14.75
CA GLU A 133 4.60 15.33 -14.87
C GLU A 133 4.88 16.51 -13.90
N SER A 134 6.01 16.50 -13.20
CA SER A 134 6.39 17.53 -12.20
C SER A 134 5.34 17.73 -11.09
N ILE A 135 4.61 16.66 -10.76
CA ILE A 135 3.61 16.66 -9.69
C ILE A 135 4.30 16.41 -8.35
N SER A 136 4.17 17.38 -7.44
CA SER A 136 4.65 17.20 -6.07
C SER A 136 3.87 16.08 -5.38
N SER A 137 4.58 15.05 -4.88
CA SER A 137 3.90 13.86 -4.35
C SER A 137 4.73 13.09 -3.35
N TYR A 138 4.03 12.28 -2.54
CA TYR A 138 4.62 11.28 -1.67
C TYR A 138 3.87 9.95 -1.78
N CYS A 139 4.59 8.87 -2.10
CA CYS A 139 4.01 7.57 -2.38
C CYS A 139 4.36 6.54 -1.29
N TRP A 140 3.36 5.77 -0.87
CA TRP A 140 3.53 4.54 -0.10
C TRP A 140 3.45 3.32 -1.02
N GLY A 141 3.95 2.20 -0.54
CA GLY A 141 3.95 0.94 -1.29
C GLY A 141 3.05 -0.11 -0.68
N SER A 142 3.40 -1.35 -0.94
CA SER A 142 2.82 -2.49 -0.24
C SER A 142 3.54 -2.70 1.10
N ALA A 143 2.85 -3.30 2.04
CA ALA A 143 3.44 -3.71 3.31
C ALA A 143 3.85 -5.19 3.27
N PRO A 144 5.13 -5.55 3.40
CA PRO A 144 6.33 -4.72 3.44
C PRO A 144 6.83 -4.30 2.04
N CYS A 145 7.87 -3.44 1.97
CA CYS A 145 8.48 -3.05 0.69
C CYS A 145 8.96 -4.28 -0.10
N HIS A 146 8.54 -4.39 -1.36
CA HIS A 146 8.86 -5.48 -2.29
C HIS A 146 9.81 -5.07 -3.42
N GLY A 147 10.55 -3.98 -3.27
CA GLY A 147 11.57 -3.54 -4.23
C GLY A 147 12.73 -4.52 -4.40
N CYS A 148 12.96 -5.42 -3.43
CA CYS A 148 14.00 -6.44 -3.46
C CYS A 148 13.43 -7.78 -2.98
N PHE A 149 13.92 -8.89 -3.54
CA PHE A 149 13.61 -10.24 -3.03
C PHE A 149 14.01 -10.39 -1.56
N LYS A 150 15.23 -9.91 -1.21
CA LYS A 150 15.74 -9.84 0.17
C LYS A 150 16.16 -8.41 0.45
N CYS A 151 15.62 -7.82 1.53
CA CYS A 151 16.00 -6.49 1.98
C CYS A 151 17.47 -6.46 2.45
N SER A 152 18.16 -5.36 2.19
CA SER A 152 19.53 -5.14 2.67
C SER A 152 19.61 -4.70 4.13
N PHE A 153 18.48 -4.53 4.82
CA PHE A 153 18.48 -4.15 6.25
C PHE A 153 19.44 -5.02 7.08
N PRO A 154 20.27 -4.47 7.98
CA PRO A 154 20.38 -3.06 8.36
C PRO A 154 21.28 -2.19 7.45
N GLN A 155 21.90 -2.75 6.41
CA GLN A 155 22.72 -1.99 5.47
C GLN A 155 21.85 -1.07 4.62
N LYS A 156 22.47 -0.06 4.00
CA LYS A 156 21.82 0.92 3.11
C LYS A 156 20.94 0.24 2.05
N CYS A 157 19.80 0.83 1.78
CA CYS A 157 18.90 0.33 0.74
C CYS A 157 19.62 0.27 -0.62
N ARG A 158 19.55 -0.88 -1.29
CA ARG A 158 20.19 -1.11 -2.61
C ARG A 158 19.39 -0.52 -3.77
N LYS A 159 18.11 -0.21 -3.56
CA LYS A 159 17.18 0.32 -4.57
C LYS A 159 16.39 1.50 -4.00
N PRO A 160 17.05 2.63 -3.67
CA PRO A 160 16.40 3.76 -3.04
C PRO A 160 15.30 4.38 -3.90
N ASP A 161 15.45 4.36 -5.23
CA ASP A 161 14.47 4.96 -6.15
C ASP A 161 13.14 4.20 -6.17
N SER A 162 13.19 2.88 -5.95
CA SER A 162 12.01 2.03 -5.84
C SER A 162 11.59 1.75 -4.39
N PHE A 163 12.25 2.39 -3.41
CA PHE A 163 11.88 2.24 -2.02
C PHE A 163 10.57 2.99 -1.71
N LEU A 164 9.67 2.30 -1.01
CA LEU A 164 8.41 2.86 -0.54
C LEU A 164 8.12 2.36 0.88
N TYR A 165 7.62 3.24 1.74
CA TYR A 165 7.17 2.87 3.09
C TYR A 165 5.85 2.09 3.05
N SER A 166 5.55 1.34 4.12
CA SER A 166 4.23 0.75 4.34
C SER A 166 3.25 1.81 4.84
N PRO A 167 2.04 1.90 4.27
CA PRO A 167 1.03 2.84 4.75
C PRO A 167 0.63 2.57 6.20
N GLU A 168 0.35 1.31 6.55
CA GLU A 168 -0.07 0.93 7.90
C GLU A 168 1.03 1.20 8.93
N ALA A 169 2.29 0.94 8.57
CA ALA A 169 3.44 1.25 9.43
C ALA A 169 3.61 2.75 9.68
N SER A 170 3.10 3.57 8.77
CA SER A 170 3.04 5.04 8.88
C SER A 170 1.74 5.55 9.54
N GLY A 171 0.92 4.65 10.07
CA GLY A 171 -0.33 4.98 10.76
C GLY A 171 -1.55 5.19 9.88
N ILE A 172 -1.47 4.91 8.59
CA ILE A 172 -2.59 5.05 7.66
C ILE A 172 -3.51 3.82 7.76
N ASP A 173 -4.78 4.04 8.11
CA ASP A 173 -5.78 2.98 8.24
C ASP A 173 -6.47 2.72 6.90
N LEU A 174 -5.84 1.87 6.07
CA LEU A 174 -6.35 1.52 4.74
C LEU A 174 -7.72 0.83 4.80
N TYR A 175 -8.01 0.09 5.86
CA TYR A 175 -9.31 -0.56 6.02
C TYR A 175 -10.45 0.46 6.15
N ARG A 176 -10.25 1.48 6.98
CA ARG A 176 -11.22 2.58 7.11
C ARG A 176 -11.33 3.43 5.85
N ILE A 177 -10.24 3.59 5.10
CA ILE A 177 -10.29 4.23 3.78
C ILE A 177 -11.22 3.42 2.87
N ALA A 178 -10.99 2.10 2.75
CA ALA A 178 -11.80 1.22 1.92
C ALA A 178 -13.30 1.34 2.25
N GLN A 179 -13.64 1.31 3.54
CA GLN A 179 -15.03 1.49 3.99
C GLN A 179 -15.62 2.82 3.53
N LYS A 180 -14.87 3.92 3.68
CA LYS A 180 -15.33 5.26 3.30
C LYS A 180 -15.56 5.41 1.80
N ILE A 181 -14.78 4.74 0.95
CA ILE A 181 -14.90 4.82 -0.51
C ILE A 181 -15.71 3.67 -1.13
N GLY A 182 -16.33 2.84 -0.28
CA GLY A 182 -17.22 1.78 -0.74
C GLY A 182 -16.50 0.57 -1.37
N ILE A 183 -15.22 0.36 -1.04
CA ILE A 183 -14.52 -0.87 -1.44
C ILE A 183 -14.81 -1.96 -0.40
N PRO A 184 -15.52 -3.03 -0.77
CA PRO A 184 -15.79 -4.13 0.16
C PRO A 184 -14.51 -4.90 0.44
N VAL A 185 -14.01 -4.85 1.68
CA VAL A 185 -12.84 -5.63 2.13
C VAL A 185 -13.31 -6.76 3.04
N GLU A 186 -12.98 -7.98 2.68
CA GLU A 186 -13.27 -9.18 3.45
C GLU A 186 -12.12 -9.48 4.42
N ILE A 187 -12.39 -9.57 5.71
CA ILE A 187 -11.41 -9.97 6.73
C ILE A 187 -12.03 -11.06 7.63
N PRO A 188 -11.54 -12.29 7.58
CA PRO A 188 -10.51 -12.82 6.64
C PRO A 188 -11.03 -12.93 5.20
N PRO A 189 -10.13 -12.91 4.20
CA PRO A 189 -10.51 -13.05 2.80
C PRO A 189 -11.25 -14.37 2.54
N GLN A 190 -12.34 -14.34 1.77
CA GLN A 190 -13.10 -15.53 1.40
C GLN A 190 -12.98 -15.86 -0.11
N LYS A 191 -13.18 -14.87 -0.96
CA LYS A 191 -13.20 -15.05 -2.41
C LYS A 191 -12.03 -14.38 -3.09
N LYS A 192 -11.58 -13.23 -2.58
CA LYS A 192 -10.50 -12.43 -3.16
C LYS A 192 -9.64 -11.79 -2.09
N ILE A 193 -8.37 -11.65 -2.42
CA ILE A 193 -7.43 -10.83 -1.65
C ILE A 193 -7.44 -9.44 -2.26
N GLN A 194 -7.43 -8.44 -1.40
CA GLN A 194 -7.34 -7.04 -1.79
C GLN A 194 -6.13 -6.42 -1.13
N LEU A 195 -5.30 -5.78 -1.93
CA LEU A 195 -4.20 -4.96 -1.46
C LEU A 195 -4.46 -3.51 -1.84
N MET A 196 -4.13 -2.62 -0.94
CA MET A 196 -4.26 -1.19 -1.18
C MET A 196 -2.98 -0.45 -0.83
N SER A 197 -2.81 0.68 -1.47
CA SER A 197 -1.81 1.67 -1.15
C SER A 197 -2.30 3.06 -1.54
N LEU A 198 -1.49 4.06 -1.25
CA LEU A 198 -1.84 5.43 -1.60
C LEU A 198 -0.63 6.29 -1.96
N ALA A 199 -0.93 7.41 -2.62
CA ALA A 199 -0.01 8.52 -2.79
C ALA A 199 -0.71 9.82 -2.42
N LEU A 200 -0.03 10.67 -1.66
CA LEU A 200 -0.41 12.07 -1.49
C LEU A 200 0.15 12.87 -2.64
N PHE A 201 -0.58 13.85 -3.13
CA PHE A 201 -0.11 14.69 -4.23
C PHE A 201 -0.80 16.05 -4.27
N ASP A 202 -0.12 17.00 -4.91
CA ASP A 202 -0.65 18.31 -5.23
C ASP A 202 -0.65 18.44 -6.76
N MET A 203 -1.83 18.70 -7.32
CA MET A 203 -2.02 18.85 -8.75
C MET A 203 -2.69 20.21 -9.00
N PRO A 204 -2.06 21.05 -9.82
CA PRO A 204 -2.59 22.39 -10.17
C PRO A 204 -3.92 22.34 -10.92
#